data_62e99e776cbbe81a1f4eda0ea0553bc5
#
_entry.id   62e99e776cbbe81a1f4eda0ea0553bc5
#
_cell.length_a   1.000
_cell.length_b   1.000
_cell.length_c   1.000
_cell.angle_alpha   90.00
_cell.angle_beta   90.00
_cell.angle_gamma   90.00
#
_symmetry.space_group_name_H-M   'P 1'
#
loop_
_entity.id
_entity.type
_entity.pdbx_description
1 polymer ?
#
loop_
_entity_poly.entity_id
_entity_poly.type
_entity_poly.pdbx_seq_one_letter_code
_entity_poly.pdbx_strand_id
1 'polypeptide(L)'
;TVDGTFVNPKEPIATVDNERQKIRGLKVDTAGQALPGAAFSLINADTGEIVDVAASDEKGEFYLTGFGYGDWIIRETVVPEGFNRVEDVLIHVDEDWKAPNTLLFTDIPNHYEFVKVDEDGCPMEGVKFALEDEDGNVLRELASGEDGIVHADDLKPGVYVIRETETQAGYRLTEETIRVVIDENYIAPDEMFRLVNFPEEERPRDEIQTGVDVPVTPMMRFGVASVICGVAIFVLRAIKKRGMRSID
;
A
#
# COMPACT_ATOMS: atom_id res chain seq x y z
N THR A 1 -77.42 -4.80 19.38
CA THR A 1 -77.21 -3.87 18.24
C THR A 1 -76.07 -2.93 18.58
N VAL A 2 -74.90 -3.19 18.02
CA VAL A 2 -73.73 -2.33 18.10
C VAL A 2 -73.91 -1.28 17.00
N ASP A 3 -74.20 -0.04 17.41
CA ASP A 3 -74.26 1.09 16.49
C ASP A 3 -72.85 1.37 16.01
N GLY A 4 -72.60 1.02 14.77
CA GLY A 4 -71.27 1.14 14.13
C GLY A 4 -71.05 2.52 13.53
N THR A 5 -71.01 3.58 14.33
CA THR A 5 -70.48 4.85 13.87
C THR A 5 -68.97 4.80 13.90
N PHE A 6 -68.40 4.44 12.76
CA PHE A 6 -66.97 4.59 12.51
C PHE A 6 -66.64 6.10 12.45
N VAL A 7 -66.18 6.68 13.55
CA VAL A 7 -65.67 8.04 13.55
C VAL A 7 -64.30 8.00 12.86
N ASN A 8 -64.28 8.44 11.62
CA ASN A 8 -63.02 8.66 10.91
C ASN A 8 -62.21 9.75 11.67
N PRO A 9 -61.07 9.44 12.28
CA PRO A 9 -60.29 10.46 13.00
C PRO A 9 -59.86 11.54 12.01
N LYS A 10 -60.30 12.78 12.27
CA LYS A 10 -59.88 13.95 11.47
C LYS A 10 -58.43 14.39 11.69
N GLU A 11 -57.70 13.65 12.48
CA GLU A 11 -56.26 13.91 12.68
C GLU A 11 -55.48 13.07 11.65
N PRO A 12 -54.50 13.67 10.96
CA PRO A 12 -53.63 12.86 10.10
C PRO A 12 -52.94 11.82 10.96
N ILE A 13 -53.08 10.54 10.55
CA ILE A 13 -52.30 9.44 11.12
C ILE A 13 -50.84 9.92 11.00
N ALA A 14 -50.14 10.02 12.13
CA ALA A 14 -48.71 10.33 12.12
C ALA A 14 -48.02 9.36 11.12
N THR A 15 -47.56 9.91 10.03
CA THR A 15 -46.69 9.17 9.11
C THR A 15 -45.41 8.89 9.89
N VAL A 16 -45.25 7.70 10.39
CA VAL A 16 -43.96 7.21 10.86
C VAL A 16 -43.15 7.01 9.62
N ASP A 17 -42.32 7.97 9.25
CA ASP A 17 -41.26 7.78 8.28
C ASP A 17 -40.27 6.79 8.89
N ASN A 18 -40.42 5.50 8.52
CA ASN A 18 -39.38 4.52 8.72
C ASN A 18 -38.25 4.87 7.74
N GLU A 19 -37.39 5.79 8.13
CA GLU A 19 -36.11 5.94 7.43
C GLU A 19 -35.41 4.58 7.52
N ARG A 20 -35.23 3.95 6.37
CA ARG A 20 -34.44 2.72 6.30
C ARG A 20 -33.06 3.02 6.86
N GLN A 21 -32.62 2.21 7.80
CA GLN A 21 -31.24 2.31 8.29
C GLN A 21 -30.30 2.30 7.08
N LYS A 22 -29.39 3.25 7.02
CA LYS A 22 -28.42 3.37 5.96
C LYS A 22 -27.03 3.67 6.53
N ILE A 23 -26.03 3.10 5.93
CA ILE A 23 -24.62 3.42 6.17
C ILE A 23 -24.20 4.37 5.06
N ARG A 24 -23.68 5.54 5.42
CA ARG A 24 -23.06 6.45 4.48
C ARG A 24 -21.55 6.22 4.46
N GLY A 25 -20.98 5.97 3.28
CA GLY A 25 -19.56 5.94 3.04
C GLY A 25 -19.08 7.14 2.24
N LEU A 26 -17.83 7.52 2.45
CA LEU A 26 -17.11 8.50 1.65
C LEU A 26 -15.79 7.87 1.20
N LYS A 27 -15.60 7.77 -0.10
CA LYS A 27 -14.40 7.23 -0.74
C LYS A 27 -13.49 8.36 -1.22
N VAL A 28 -12.24 8.37 -0.73
CA VAL A 28 -11.24 9.42 -1.05
C VAL A 28 -9.86 8.79 -1.22
N ASP A 29 -8.94 9.56 -1.80
CA ASP A 29 -7.50 9.27 -1.77
C ASP A 29 -6.83 9.83 -0.50
N THR A 30 -5.51 9.67 -0.39
CA THR A 30 -4.70 10.18 0.72
C THR A 30 -4.63 11.71 0.79
N ALA A 31 -4.95 12.42 -0.30
CA ALA A 31 -5.06 13.88 -0.34
C ALA A 31 -6.47 14.37 0.01
N GLY A 32 -7.42 13.45 0.26
CA GLY A 32 -8.82 13.76 0.55
C GLY A 32 -9.65 14.07 -0.69
N GLN A 33 -9.15 13.76 -1.90
CA GLN A 33 -9.90 13.93 -3.13
C GLN A 33 -10.90 12.78 -3.30
N ALA A 34 -12.09 13.09 -3.76
CA ALA A 34 -13.12 12.08 -4.01
C ALA A 34 -12.71 11.07 -5.08
N LEU A 35 -12.95 9.79 -4.82
CA LEU A 35 -12.72 8.70 -5.75
C LEU A 35 -14.06 8.11 -6.20
N PRO A 36 -14.58 8.47 -7.39
CA PRO A 36 -15.79 7.91 -7.93
C PRO A 36 -15.56 6.51 -8.51
N GLY A 37 -16.63 5.71 -8.58
CA GLY A 37 -16.64 4.41 -9.24
C GLY A 37 -16.12 3.24 -8.41
N ALA A 38 -15.67 3.46 -7.17
CA ALA A 38 -15.41 2.37 -6.23
C ALA A 38 -16.72 1.67 -5.89
N ALA A 39 -16.77 0.33 -5.91
CA ALA A 39 -17.95 -0.42 -5.50
C ALA A 39 -17.73 -1.12 -4.17
N PHE A 40 -18.76 -1.08 -3.33
CA PHE A 40 -18.79 -1.69 -2.00
C PHE A 40 -19.93 -2.67 -1.88
N SER A 41 -19.66 -3.85 -1.33
CA SER A 41 -20.67 -4.85 -0.97
C SER A 41 -20.89 -4.87 0.53
N LEU A 42 -22.15 -4.94 0.95
CA LEU A 42 -22.54 -5.22 2.32
C LEU A 42 -22.84 -6.71 2.44
N ILE A 43 -22.06 -7.40 3.26
CA ILE A 43 -22.06 -8.86 3.36
C ILE A 43 -22.46 -9.23 4.78
N ASN A 44 -23.40 -10.16 4.92
CA ASN A 44 -23.70 -10.76 6.21
C ASN A 44 -22.53 -11.63 6.66
N ALA A 45 -21.95 -11.35 7.83
CA ALA A 45 -20.72 -12.01 8.28
C ALA A 45 -20.94 -13.51 8.61
N ASP A 46 -22.16 -13.89 9.02
CA ASP A 46 -22.49 -15.28 9.39
C ASP A 46 -22.75 -16.16 8.16
N THR A 47 -23.46 -15.61 7.16
CA THR A 47 -23.92 -16.38 6.00
C THR A 47 -23.05 -16.18 4.75
N GLY A 48 -22.30 -15.07 4.68
CA GLY A 48 -21.56 -14.67 3.49
C GLY A 48 -22.44 -14.09 2.37
N GLU A 49 -23.74 -13.87 2.63
CA GLU A 49 -24.67 -13.33 1.65
C GLU A 49 -24.42 -11.83 1.43
N ILE A 50 -24.35 -11.41 0.15
CA ILE A 50 -24.31 -10.00 -0.23
C ILE A 50 -25.76 -9.48 -0.23
N VAL A 51 -26.05 -8.50 0.64
CA VAL A 51 -27.41 -7.94 0.77
C VAL A 51 -27.58 -6.62 0.04
N ASP A 52 -26.48 -5.88 -0.19
CA ASP A 52 -26.49 -4.63 -0.94
C ASP A 52 -25.16 -4.36 -1.60
N VAL A 53 -25.18 -3.60 -2.71
CA VAL A 53 -24.01 -3.14 -3.43
C VAL A 53 -24.22 -1.69 -3.83
N ALA A 54 -23.25 -0.83 -3.53
CA ALA A 54 -23.29 0.58 -3.91
C ALA A 54 -21.96 1.02 -4.49
N ALA A 55 -22.00 1.98 -5.42
CA ALA A 55 -20.82 2.61 -5.99
C ALA A 55 -20.69 4.06 -5.51
N SER A 56 -19.46 4.53 -5.33
CA SER A 56 -19.17 5.92 -5.02
C SER A 56 -19.50 6.83 -6.21
N ASP A 57 -20.15 7.94 -5.93
CA ASP A 57 -20.50 8.96 -6.91
C ASP A 57 -19.32 9.95 -7.17
N GLU A 58 -19.56 11.00 -7.96
CA GLU A 58 -18.59 12.05 -8.27
C GLU A 58 -18.03 12.79 -7.04
N LYS A 59 -18.70 12.67 -5.89
CA LYS A 59 -18.25 13.23 -4.60
C LYS A 59 -17.60 12.17 -3.72
N GLY A 60 -17.48 10.94 -4.19
CA GLY A 60 -17.03 9.80 -3.43
C GLY A 60 -18.08 9.22 -2.48
N GLU A 61 -19.32 9.72 -2.50
CA GLU A 61 -20.37 9.28 -1.58
C GLU A 61 -21.06 8.01 -2.07
N PHE A 62 -21.35 7.10 -1.13
CA PHE A 62 -22.19 5.92 -1.38
C PHE A 62 -23.02 5.57 -0.16
N TYR A 63 -24.08 4.79 -0.35
CA TYR A 63 -25.00 4.41 0.71
C TYR A 63 -25.31 2.93 0.62
N LEU A 64 -25.18 2.21 1.75
CA LEU A 64 -25.53 0.81 1.89
C LEU A 64 -26.75 0.67 2.79
N THR A 65 -27.69 -0.21 2.40
CA THR A 65 -29.00 -0.41 3.02
C THR A 65 -29.31 -1.90 3.15
N GLY A 66 -30.52 -2.24 3.65
CA GLY A 66 -31.02 -3.61 3.63
C GLY A 66 -30.50 -4.51 4.75
N PHE A 67 -29.77 -3.98 5.72
CA PHE A 67 -29.25 -4.71 6.85
C PHE A 67 -30.20 -4.70 8.06
N GLY A 68 -30.06 -5.69 8.93
CA GLY A 68 -30.75 -5.82 10.21
C GLY A 68 -29.74 -6.02 11.34
N TYR A 69 -30.21 -6.57 12.47
CA TYR A 69 -29.34 -6.97 13.57
C TYR A 69 -28.36 -8.06 13.14
N GLY A 70 -27.14 -8.02 13.66
CA GLY A 70 -26.07 -8.99 13.38
C GLY A 70 -24.75 -8.34 12.99
N ASP A 71 -23.84 -9.17 12.53
CA ASP A 71 -22.49 -8.77 12.10
C ASP A 71 -22.43 -8.62 10.58
N TRP A 72 -21.84 -7.53 10.14
CA TRP A 72 -21.76 -7.15 8.74
C TRP A 72 -20.35 -6.77 8.33
N ILE A 73 -20.00 -7.12 7.09
CA ILE A 73 -18.74 -6.76 6.45
C ILE A 73 -19.03 -5.79 5.31
N ILE A 74 -18.35 -4.64 5.31
CA ILE A 74 -18.32 -3.75 4.17
C ILE A 74 -17.01 -4.00 3.44
N ARG A 75 -17.11 -4.50 2.21
CA ARG A 75 -15.96 -4.85 1.38
C ARG A 75 -15.96 -4.03 0.10
N GLU A 76 -14.81 -3.43 -0.20
CA GLU A 76 -14.59 -2.86 -1.51
C GLU A 76 -14.41 -3.98 -2.54
N THR A 77 -15.25 -4.01 -3.56
CA THR A 77 -15.27 -5.06 -4.61
C THR A 77 -14.79 -4.55 -5.95
N VAL A 78 -14.83 -3.24 -6.18
CA VAL A 78 -14.21 -2.58 -7.33
C VAL A 78 -13.37 -1.43 -6.80
N VAL A 79 -12.08 -1.49 -7.08
CA VAL A 79 -11.09 -0.48 -6.69
C VAL A 79 -10.90 0.51 -7.84
N PRO A 80 -10.86 1.82 -7.60
CA PRO A 80 -10.52 2.80 -8.63
C PRO A 80 -9.13 2.53 -9.23
N GLU A 81 -8.98 2.81 -10.53
CA GLU A 81 -7.73 2.56 -11.24
C GLU A 81 -6.55 3.33 -10.61
N GLY A 82 -5.46 2.62 -10.33
CA GLY A 82 -4.25 3.20 -9.76
C GLY A 82 -4.20 3.21 -8.22
N PHE A 83 -5.16 2.56 -7.56
CA PHE A 83 -5.23 2.51 -6.10
C PHE A 83 -5.21 1.09 -5.56
N ASN A 84 -4.80 0.95 -4.30
CA ASN A 84 -4.89 -0.28 -3.54
C ASN A 84 -6.26 -0.40 -2.87
N ARG A 85 -6.75 -1.65 -2.76
CA ARG A 85 -7.99 -1.94 -2.03
C ARG A 85 -7.85 -1.60 -0.55
N VAL A 86 -8.90 -1.00 0.05
CA VAL A 86 -9.00 -0.84 1.50
C VAL A 86 -9.33 -2.16 2.20
N GLU A 87 -8.95 -2.26 3.47
CA GLU A 87 -9.36 -3.38 4.31
C GLU A 87 -10.87 -3.43 4.52
N ASP A 88 -11.41 -4.64 4.75
CA ASP A 88 -12.82 -4.84 5.11
C ASP A 88 -13.16 -4.10 6.41
N VAL A 89 -14.31 -3.44 6.45
CA VAL A 89 -14.84 -2.81 7.65
C VAL A 89 -15.90 -3.71 8.27
N LEU A 90 -15.69 -4.10 9.53
CA LEU A 90 -16.63 -4.90 10.30
C LEU A 90 -17.53 -3.95 11.12
N ILE A 91 -18.84 -4.18 11.09
CA ILE A 91 -19.82 -3.48 11.90
C ILE A 91 -20.73 -4.50 12.61
N HIS A 92 -21.06 -4.19 13.86
CA HIS A 92 -22.04 -4.92 14.65
C HIS A 92 -23.30 -4.06 14.82
N VAL A 93 -24.46 -4.60 14.48
CA VAL A 93 -25.75 -3.91 14.57
C VAL A 93 -26.63 -4.63 15.58
N ASP A 94 -26.92 -3.94 16.67
CA ASP A 94 -27.82 -4.36 17.74
C ASP A 94 -28.89 -3.28 18.03
N GLU A 95 -29.62 -3.40 19.13
CA GLU A 95 -30.67 -2.45 19.51
C GLU A 95 -30.12 -1.05 19.88
N ASP A 96 -28.87 -0.98 20.29
CA ASP A 96 -28.18 0.27 20.66
C ASP A 96 -27.39 0.87 19.49
N TRP A 97 -27.33 0.19 18.35
CA TRP A 97 -26.56 0.63 17.20
C TRP A 97 -27.10 1.94 16.63
N LYS A 98 -26.15 2.85 16.40
CA LYS A 98 -26.43 4.12 15.71
C LYS A 98 -25.53 4.22 14.50
N ALA A 99 -26.11 4.51 13.35
CA ALA A 99 -25.33 4.73 12.13
C ALA A 99 -24.24 5.78 12.40
N PRO A 100 -22.98 5.50 12.06
CA PRO A 100 -21.94 6.52 12.08
C PRO A 100 -22.32 7.64 11.11
N ASN A 101 -21.91 8.88 11.39
CA ASN A 101 -22.22 10.01 10.52
C ASN A 101 -21.73 9.75 9.08
N THR A 102 -20.52 9.22 8.94
CA THR A 102 -19.94 8.80 7.65
C THR A 102 -18.76 7.88 7.94
N LEU A 103 -18.67 6.75 7.24
CA LEU A 103 -17.47 5.92 7.22
C LEU A 103 -16.52 6.44 6.13
N LEU A 104 -15.27 6.65 6.49
CA LEU A 104 -14.24 7.09 5.55
C LEU A 104 -13.44 5.90 5.04
N PHE A 105 -13.37 5.78 3.72
CA PHE A 105 -12.58 4.78 3.01
C PHE A 105 -11.50 5.49 2.21
N THR A 106 -10.25 5.36 2.65
CA THR A 106 -9.12 6.08 2.03
C THR A 106 -8.24 5.10 1.28
N ASP A 107 -8.16 5.26 -0.03
CA ASP A 107 -7.25 4.48 -0.86
C ASP A 107 -5.86 5.10 -0.91
N ILE A 108 -4.88 4.23 -0.98
CA ILE A 108 -3.48 4.59 -1.18
C ILE A 108 -3.16 4.34 -2.66
N PRO A 109 -2.55 5.30 -3.38
CA PRO A 109 -2.06 5.03 -4.73
C PRO A 109 -1.15 3.82 -4.78
N ASN A 110 -1.25 3.03 -5.85
CA ASN A 110 -0.35 1.90 -6.05
C ASN A 110 1.09 2.38 -6.09
N HIS A 111 1.94 1.75 -5.32
CA HIS A 111 3.36 2.04 -5.24
C HIS A 111 4.16 0.75 -5.07
N TYR A 112 5.43 0.79 -5.40
CA TYR A 112 6.38 -0.26 -5.10
C TYR A 112 7.64 0.34 -4.51
N GLU A 113 8.14 -0.24 -3.42
CA GLU A 113 9.34 0.21 -2.73
C GLU A 113 10.33 -0.96 -2.60
N PHE A 114 11.61 -0.64 -2.73
CA PHE A 114 12.70 -1.57 -2.44
C PHE A 114 13.89 -0.83 -1.87
N VAL A 115 14.81 -1.54 -1.24
CA VAL A 115 16.00 -0.93 -0.67
C VAL A 115 17.25 -1.33 -1.46
N LYS A 116 18.06 -0.35 -1.83
CA LYS A 116 19.36 -0.51 -2.46
C LYS A 116 20.45 -0.53 -1.42
N VAL A 117 21.24 -1.60 -1.42
CA VAL A 117 22.31 -1.84 -0.43
C VAL A 117 23.58 -2.36 -1.09
N ASP A 118 24.70 -2.26 -0.38
CA ASP A 118 25.93 -2.96 -0.71
C ASP A 118 25.94 -4.41 -0.14
N GLU A 119 27.03 -5.12 -0.31
CA GLU A 119 27.22 -6.50 0.17
C GLU A 119 27.18 -6.63 1.70
N ASP A 120 27.52 -5.57 2.42
CA ASP A 120 27.46 -5.52 3.89
C ASP A 120 26.05 -5.13 4.40
N GLY A 121 25.16 -4.78 3.48
CA GLY A 121 23.79 -4.37 3.75
C GLY A 121 23.66 -2.90 4.12
N CYS A 122 24.68 -2.08 3.86
CA CYS A 122 24.60 -0.64 4.05
C CYS A 122 23.80 0.01 2.92
N PRO A 123 22.92 0.98 3.24
CA PRO A 123 22.18 1.73 2.23
C PRO A 123 23.09 2.44 1.22
N MET A 124 22.70 2.40 -0.04
CA MET A 124 23.39 3.11 -1.12
C MET A 124 22.51 4.24 -1.65
N GLU A 125 22.90 5.48 -1.37
CA GLU A 125 22.22 6.70 -1.83
C GLU A 125 22.58 7.04 -3.29
N GLY A 126 21.63 7.62 -4.04
CA GLY A 126 21.85 8.21 -5.36
C GLY A 126 22.06 7.20 -6.49
N VAL A 127 21.83 5.91 -6.25
CA VAL A 127 21.82 4.88 -7.29
C VAL A 127 20.61 5.09 -8.18
N LYS A 128 20.78 5.10 -9.52
CA LYS A 128 19.71 5.41 -10.46
C LYS A 128 19.12 4.15 -11.10
N PHE A 129 17.83 4.23 -11.37
CA PHE A 129 17.06 3.17 -11.99
C PHE A 129 16.17 3.71 -13.09
N ALA A 130 15.94 2.91 -14.11
CA ALA A 130 14.86 3.11 -15.07
C ALA A 130 13.64 2.28 -14.63
N LEU A 131 12.47 2.92 -14.56
CA LEU A 131 11.18 2.25 -14.53
C LEU A 131 10.72 2.09 -15.97
N GLU A 132 10.66 0.86 -16.45
CA GLU A 132 10.32 0.50 -17.83
C GLU A 132 8.93 -0.16 -17.88
N ASP A 133 8.24 -0.04 -19.01
CA ASP A 133 7.07 -0.87 -19.32
C ASP A 133 7.49 -2.28 -19.81
N GLU A 134 6.50 -3.14 -20.11
CA GLU A 134 6.75 -4.49 -20.59
C GLU A 134 7.48 -4.53 -21.95
N ASP A 135 7.37 -3.48 -22.75
CA ASP A 135 8.04 -3.33 -24.04
C ASP A 135 9.47 -2.77 -23.92
N GLY A 136 9.90 -2.40 -22.71
CA GLY A 136 11.22 -1.84 -22.41
C GLY A 136 11.32 -0.33 -22.64
N ASN A 137 10.20 0.39 -22.78
CA ASN A 137 10.22 1.84 -22.85
C ASN A 137 10.39 2.42 -21.46
N VAL A 138 11.35 3.35 -21.29
CA VAL A 138 11.56 4.05 -20.02
C VAL A 138 10.41 5.02 -19.79
N LEU A 139 9.65 4.77 -18.72
CA LEU A 139 8.54 5.61 -18.29
C LEU A 139 9.01 6.73 -17.36
N ARG A 140 9.99 6.42 -16.49
CA ARG A 140 10.46 7.32 -15.44
C ARG A 140 11.84 6.90 -14.93
N GLU A 141 12.65 7.86 -14.50
CA GLU A 141 13.87 7.61 -13.73
C GLU A 141 13.56 7.64 -12.24
N LEU A 142 14.17 6.74 -11.48
CA LEU A 142 14.09 6.64 -10.03
C LEU A 142 15.50 6.75 -9.43
N ALA A 143 15.60 7.13 -8.16
CA ALA A 143 16.87 7.15 -7.44
C ALA A 143 16.68 6.70 -5.98
N SER A 144 17.71 6.07 -5.41
CA SER A 144 17.71 5.71 -3.99
C SER A 144 17.99 6.94 -3.11
N GLY A 145 17.25 7.04 -2.00
CA GLY A 145 17.43 8.04 -0.95
C GLY A 145 18.64 7.76 -0.05
N GLU A 146 18.84 8.61 0.97
CA GLU A 146 19.88 8.45 2.00
C GLU A 146 19.76 7.11 2.77
N ASP A 147 18.54 6.60 2.90
CA ASP A 147 18.22 5.32 3.51
C ASP A 147 18.30 4.12 2.54
N GLY A 148 18.69 4.39 1.29
CA GLY A 148 18.74 3.44 0.20
C GLY A 148 17.38 3.09 -0.40
N ILE A 149 16.26 3.66 0.10
CA ILE A 149 14.93 3.33 -0.40
C ILE A 149 14.70 3.98 -1.76
N VAL A 150 14.12 3.19 -2.67
CA VAL A 150 13.68 3.63 -3.98
C VAL A 150 12.17 3.53 -4.03
N HIS A 151 11.51 4.62 -4.41
CA HIS A 151 10.07 4.73 -4.50
C HIS A 151 9.61 4.76 -5.96
N ALA A 152 8.69 3.87 -6.31
CA ALA A 152 7.96 3.88 -7.56
C ALA A 152 6.48 4.11 -7.25
N ASP A 153 6.07 5.38 -7.18
CA ASP A 153 4.72 5.80 -6.80
C ASP A 153 3.79 5.91 -8.02
N ASP A 154 2.48 6.05 -7.76
CA ASP A 154 1.44 6.31 -8.76
C ASP A 154 1.44 5.31 -9.94
N LEU A 155 1.64 4.03 -9.61
CA LEU A 155 1.64 2.96 -10.62
C LEU A 155 0.21 2.63 -11.06
N LYS A 156 -0.03 2.69 -12.36
CA LYS A 156 -1.30 2.24 -12.95
C LYS A 156 -1.28 0.72 -13.16
N PRO A 157 -2.44 0.08 -13.39
CA PRO A 157 -2.45 -1.32 -13.79
C PRO A 157 -1.52 -1.56 -14.99
N GLY A 158 -0.65 -2.56 -14.88
CA GLY A 158 0.35 -2.87 -15.90
C GLY A 158 1.51 -3.71 -15.34
N VAL A 159 2.46 -3.96 -16.22
CA VAL A 159 3.70 -4.67 -15.90
C VAL A 159 4.85 -3.69 -16.01
N TYR A 160 5.67 -3.66 -14.97
CA TYR A 160 6.83 -2.77 -14.88
C TYR A 160 8.10 -3.58 -14.65
N VAL A 161 9.20 -3.08 -15.21
CA VAL A 161 10.55 -3.59 -14.97
C VAL A 161 11.40 -2.45 -14.42
N ILE A 162 12.04 -2.67 -13.28
CA ILE A 162 12.98 -1.71 -12.69
C ILE A 162 14.38 -2.24 -12.91
N ARG A 163 15.21 -1.43 -13.57
CA ARG A 163 16.59 -1.75 -13.95
C ARG A 163 17.53 -0.69 -13.45
N GLU A 164 18.63 -1.10 -12.81
CA GLU A 164 19.68 -0.17 -12.43
C GLU A 164 20.39 0.39 -13.66
N THR A 165 20.58 1.72 -13.70
CA THR A 165 21.20 2.43 -14.83
C THR A 165 22.50 3.11 -14.44
N GLU A 166 22.69 3.49 -13.17
CA GLU A 166 23.90 4.09 -12.66
C GLU A 166 24.08 3.73 -11.19
N THR A 167 25.29 3.35 -10.81
CA THR A 167 25.65 3.04 -9.42
C THR A 167 26.74 3.95 -8.89
N GLN A 168 27.06 3.82 -7.61
CA GLN A 168 28.16 4.55 -6.98
C GLN A 168 29.52 4.08 -7.49
N ALA A 169 30.50 5.00 -7.49
CA ALA A 169 31.87 4.70 -7.88
C ALA A 169 32.46 3.57 -7.02
N GLY A 170 33.10 2.60 -7.66
CA GLY A 170 33.68 1.42 -7.00
C GLY A 170 32.73 0.24 -6.89
N TYR A 171 31.50 0.35 -7.37
CA TYR A 171 30.53 -0.74 -7.43
C TYR A 171 30.19 -1.11 -8.87
N ARG A 172 29.83 -2.36 -9.08
CA ARG A 172 29.33 -2.87 -10.37
C ARG A 172 27.83 -2.65 -10.46
N LEU A 173 27.36 -2.26 -11.64
CA LEU A 173 25.94 -2.31 -11.96
C LEU A 173 25.42 -3.76 -11.81
N THR A 174 24.27 -3.93 -11.18
CA THR A 174 23.62 -5.22 -11.16
C THR A 174 22.88 -5.47 -12.48
N GLU A 175 22.91 -6.71 -12.96
CA GLU A 175 22.08 -7.17 -14.07
C GLU A 175 20.69 -7.63 -13.59
N GLU A 176 20.50 -7.74 -12.29
CA GLU A 176 19.23 -8.12 -11.69
C GLU A 176 18.19 -7.03 -11.93
N THR A 177 16.99 -7.43 -12.32
CA THR A 177 15.85 -6.55 -12.52
C THR A 177 14.70 -6.94 -11.61
N ILE A 178 13.91 -5.94 -11.20
CA ILE A 178 12.71 -6.17 -10.40
C ILE A 178 11.51 -6.08 -11.34
N ARG A 179 10.69 -7.12 -11.37
CA ARG A 179 9.43 -7.14 -12.15
C ARG A 179 8.27 -6.92 -11.19
N VAL A 180 7.49 -5.86 -11.44
CA VAL A 180 6.31 -5.49 -10.65
C VAL A 180 5.08 -5.64 -11.54
N VAL A 181 4.05 -6.32 -11.04
CA VAL A 181 2.76 -6.47 -11.74
C VAL A 181 1.70 -5.79 -10.88
N ILE A 182 1.10 -4.76 -11.42
CA ILE A 182 -0.02 -4.05 -10.80
C ILE A 182 -1.31 -4.52 -11.49
N ASP A 183 -2.12 -5.25 -10.77
CA ASP A 183 -3.45 -5.69 -11.21
C ASP A 183 -4.51 -5.34 -10.15
N GLU A 184 -5.73 -5.76 -10.35
CA GLU A 184 -6.85 -5.50 -9.43
C GLU A 184 -6.70 -6.12 -8.03
N ASN A 185 -5.78 -7.07 -7.87
CA ASN A 185 -5.47 -7.74 -6.61
C ASN A 185 -4.12 -7.32 -6.04
N TYR A 186 -3.45 -6.35 -6.64
CA TYR A 186 -2.16 -5.88 -6.18
C TYR A 186 -2.24 -5.35 -4.75
N ILE A 187 -1.31 -5.80 -3.92
CA ILE A 187 -1.07 -5.29 -2.58
C ILE A 187 0.43 -5.02 -2.49
N ALA A 188 0.79 -3.81 -2.10
CA ALA A 188 2.21 -3.47 -1.90
C ALA A 188 2.83 -4.41 -0.85
N PRO A 189 4.01 -4.99 -1.11
CA PRO A 189 4.65 -5.91 -0.17
C PRO A 189 4.93 -5.24 1.19
N ASP A 190 4.68 -5.96 2.28
CA ASP A 190 5.02 -5.49 3.63
C ASP A 190 6.53 -5.44 3.88
N GLU A 191 7.28 -6.31 3.20
CA GLU A 191 8.74 -6.39 3.28
C GLU A 191 9.36 -5.88 1.99
N MET A 192 10.30 -4.93 2.12
CA MET A 192 11.02 -4.40 0.97
C MET A 192 12.04 -5.41 0.44
N PHE A 193 12.03 -5.59 -0.87
CA PHE A 193 13.08 -6.34 -1.58
C PHE A 193 14.42 -5.62 -1.43
N ARG A 194 15.51 -6.39 -1.24
CA ARG A 194 16.88 -5.88 -1.13
C ARG A 194 17.64 -6.14 -2.41
N LEU A 195 17.96 -5.08 -3.12
CA LEU A 195 18.81 -5.15 -4.32
C LEU A 195 20.24 -4.81 -3.94
N VAL A 196 21.16 -5.77 -4.14
CA VAL A 196 22.55 -5.67 -3.66
C VAL A 196 23.50 -5.33 -4.80
N ASN A 197 24.40 -4.36 -4.58
CA ASN A 197 25.56 -4.16 -5.44
C ASN A 197 26.84 -4.69 -4.76
N PHE A 198 27.73 -5.18 -5.59
CA PHE A 198 29.05 -5.68 -5.19
C PHE A 198 30.14 -4.73 -5.68
N PRO A 199 31.26 -4.59 -4.95
CA PRO A 199 32.39 -3.81 -5.38
C PRO A 199 32.91 -4.25 -6.75
N GLU A 200 33.49 -3.31 -7.50
CA GLU A 200 34.34 -3.67 -8.62
C GLU A 200 35.53 -4.50 -8.10
N GLU A 201 35.78 -5.66 -8.71
CA GLU A 201 36.99 -6.39 -8.41
C GLU A 201 38.18 -5.52 -8.82
N GLU A 202 39.09 -5.23 -7.88
CA GLU A 202 40.38 -4.65 -8.24
C GLU A 202 41.05 -5.61 -9.23
N ARG A 203 41.13 -5.26 -10.51
CA ARG A 203 41.98 -5.98 -11.42
C ARG A 203 43.38 -5.90 -10.84
N PRO A 204 44.10 -7.03 -10.67
CA PRO A 204 45.51 -6.97 -10.32
C PRO A 204 46.15 -6.01 -11.32
N ARG A 205 46.77 -4.93 -10.84
CA ARG A 205 47.59 -4.08 -11.73
C ARG A 205 48.56 -5.02 -12.36
N ASP A 206 48.51 -5.15 -13.69
CA ASP A 206 49.54 -5.84 -14.43
C ASP A 206 50.87 -5.24 -13.92
N GLU A 207 51.63 -6.05 -13.15
CA GLU A 207 52.97 -5.67 -12.76
C GLU A 207 53.73 -5.37 -14.06
N ILE A 208 53.98 -4.08 -14.31
CA ILE A 208 54.91 -3.70 -15.32
C ILE A 208 56.23 -4.37 -14.85
N GLN A 209 56.56 -5.50 -15.42
CA GLN A 209 57.87 -6.14 -15.23
C GLN A 209 58.95 -5.16 -15.77
N THR A 210 59.24 -4.15 -14.97
CA THR A 210 60.53 -3.49 -15.09
C THR A 210 61.54 -4.46 -14.46
N GLY A 211 62.37 -5.08 -15.31
CA GLY A 211 63.32 -6.16 -14.94
C GLY A 211 64.36 -5.69 -13.93
N VAL A 212 63.94 -5.53 -12.68
CA VAL A 212 64.81 -5.32 -11.52
C VAL A 212 64.26 -6.24 -10.43
N ASP A 213 64.94 -7.36 -10.18
CA ASP A 213 64.65 -8.22 -9.04
C ASP A 213 64.89 -7.46 -7.72
N VAL A 214 63.85 -6.96 -7.11
CA VAL A 214 63.88 -6.48 -5.73
C VAL A 214 63.20 -7.54 -4.86
N PRO A 215 63.90 -8.11 -3.86
CA PRO A 215 63.27 -9.07 -2.97
C PRO A 215 62.19 -8.41 -2.13
N VAL A 216 60.92 -8.71 -2.43
CA VAL A 216 59.75 -8.23 -1.64
C VAL A 216 59.63 -9.07 -0.37
N THR A 217 59.94 -8.46 0.76
CA THR A 217 59.49 -9.01 2.06
C THR A 217 57.97 -8.94 2.15
N PRO A 218 57.29 -10.00 2.67
CA PRO A 218 55.84 -10.00 2.76
C PRO A 218 55.38 -8.92 3.72
N MET A 219 54.77 -7.83 3.20
CA MET A 219 54.07 -6.83 3.98
C MET A 219 52.81 -7.46 4.55
N MET A 220 52.71 -7.47 5.87
CA MET A 220 51.47 -7.82 6.57
C MET A 220 50.33 -6.98 6.03
N ARG A 221 49.29 -7.66 5.52
CA ARG A 221 47.99 -7.02 5.21
C ARG A 221 47.41 -6.50 6.51
N PHE A 222 47.46 -5.17 6.71
CA PHE A 222 46.58 -4.52 7.65
C PHE A 222 45.20 -4.52 7.01
N GLY A 223 44.29 -5.31 7.58
CA GLY A 223 42.89 -5.27 7.22
C GLY A 223 42.37 -3.85 7.41
N VAL A 224 41.79 -3.30 6.37
CA VAL A 224 40.98 -2.09 6.47
C VAL A 224 39.83 -2.45 7.40
N ALA A 225 39.83 -1.81 8.57
CA ALA A 225 38.74 -1.97 9.52
C ALA A 225 37.45 -1.53 8.82
N SER A 226 36.56 -2.48 8.58
CA SER A 226 35.18 -2.19 8.18
C SER A 226 34.59 -1.18 9.13
N VAL A 227 34.30 0.01 8.63
CA VAL A 227 33.44 0.94 9.33
C VAL A 227 32.08 0.26 9.39
N ILE A 228 31.76 -0.31 10.56
CA ILE A 228 30.42 -0.86 10.82
C ILE A 228 29.44 0.29 10.59
N CYS A 229 28.64 0.16 9.53
CA CYS A 229 27.57 1.09 9.22
C CYS A 229 26.54 1.03 10.36
N GLY A 230 26.71 1.92 11.36
CA GLY A 230 25.92 1.94 12.58
C GLY A 230 24.52 2.57 12.43
N VAL A 231 23.97 2.57 11.23
CA VAL A 231 22.58 2.97 11.04
C VAL A 231 21.71 1.74 11.21
N ALA A 232 21.33 1.47 12.45
CA ALA A 232 20.22 0.58 12.72
C ALA A 232 18.98 1.21 12.09
N ILE A 233 18.52 0.66 10.96
CA ILE A 233 17.21 0.98 10.41
C ILE A 233 16.19 0.44 11.38
N PHE A 234 15.85 1.21 12.41
CA PHE A 234 14.66 0.98 13.22
C PHE A 234 13.46 1.41 12.37
N VAL A 235 12.94 0.50 11.57
CA VAL A 235 11.58 0.61 11.06
C VAL A 235 10.66 0.38 12.27
N LEU A 236 10.50 1.42 13.10
CA LEU A 236 9.43 1.50 14.08
C LEU A 236 8.13 1.80 13.31
N ARG A 237 7.58 0.79 12.63
CA ARG A 237 6.14 0.79 12.38
C ARG A 237 5.47 0.66 13.74
N ALA A 238 5.00 1.79 14.27
CA ALA A 238 4.09 1.81 15.39
C ALA A 238 2.82 1.07 14.95
N ILE A 239 2.76 -0.22 15.24
CA ILE A 239 1.49 -0.96 15.27
C ILE A 239 0.68 -0.29 16.37
N LYS A 240 -0.15 0.68 15.99
CA LYS A 240 -1.14 1.27 16.87
C LYS A 240 -2.23 0.22 17.09
N LYS A 241 -1.95 -0.76 17.97
CA LYS A 241 -2.98 -1.55 18.60
C LYS A 241 -3.93 -0.56 19.28
N ARG A 242 -5.00 -0.18 18.61
CA ARG A 242 -6.16 0.41 19.28
C ARG A 242 -6.73 -0.67 20.18
N GLY A 243 -6.28 -0.67 21.43
CA GLY A 243 -6.94 -1.40 22.49
C GLY A 243 -8.39 -0.92 22.55
N MET A 244 -9.29 -1.83 22.32
CA MET A 244 -10.69 -1.72 22.69
C MET A 244 -10.70 -1.52 24.21
N ARG A 245 -10.96 -0.31 24.68
CA ARG A 245 -11.32 -0.08 26.08
C ARG A 245 -12.75 -0.54 26.23
N SER A 246 -12.93 -1.64 26.93
CA SER A 246 -14.15 -1.95 27.65
C SER A 246 -14.44 -0.79 28.58
N ILE A 247 -15.60 -0.21 28.49
CA ILE A 247 -16.14 0.72 29.48
C ILE A 247 -17.17 -0.10 30.26
N ASP A 248 -16.84 -0.35 31.52
CA ASP A 248 -17.80 -0.77 32.55
C ASP A 248 -18.83 0.33 32.80
#